data_7273a49c43cbdc313d1cdcf9b2195682
#
_entry.id   7273a49c43cbdc313d1cdcf9b2195682
#
_cell.length_a   1.000
_cell.length_b   1.000
_cell.length_c   1.000
_cell.angle_alpha   90.00
_cell.angle_beta   90.00
_cell.angle_gamma   90.00
#
_symmetry.space_group_name_H-M   'P 1'
#
loop_
_entity.id
_entity.type
_entity.pdbx_description
1 polymer ?
#
loop_
_entity_poly.entity_id
_entity_poly.type
_entity_poly.pdbx_seq_one_letter_code
_entity_poly.pdbx_strand_id
1 'polypeptide(L)'
;MAAYQELAQAAGGFIHEIKNRIGAVSLNLQLLAEDLPEAATPRERRARQRIERLQEECQKLVDLAADFLRFARVRDLHLQPVALEDVITRLVDFLSPTAREKGIEIHWLLAPDLPAVLLDRDLFEQCLLNLLLNAEQAMPEGGTLTLLARREGNEVCLEVIDTGVGIPPAHLPKLFQPFFSTKPNGHGLGLAITRRIVQAHGGSIEVQSTPGHGTRFIIRLPIPEGK
;
A
#
# COMPACT_ATOMS: atom_id res chain seq x y z
N MET A 1 -0.57 27.55 0.37
CA MET A 1 -0.11 26.60 1.42
C MET A 1 -1.14 26.48 2.54
N ALA A 2 -1.67 27.58 3.13
CA ALA A 2 -2.69 27.53 4.18
C ALA A 2 -4.01 26.84 3.78
N ALA A 3 -4.56 27.14 2.62
CA ALA A 3 -5.82 26.53 2.14
C ALA A 3 -5.79 24.99 2.02
N TYR A 4 -4.62 24.42 1.79
CA TYR A 4 -4.46 22.96 1.73
C TYR A 4 -4.38 22.33 3.13
N GLN A 5 -3.92 23.09 4.13
CA GLN A 5 -3.90 22.65 5.53
C GLN A 5 -5.31 22.65 6.13
N GLU A 6 -6.08 23.68 5.86
CA GLU A 6 -7.50 23.74 6.26
C GLU A 6 -8.30 22.62 5.61
N LEU A 7 -8.07 22.33 4.33
CA LEU A 7 -8.74 21.22 3.63
C LEU A 7 -8.35 19.85 4.22
N ALA A 8 -7.07 19.63 4.56
CA ALA A 8 -6.61 18.37 5.14
C ALA A 8 -7.14 18.17 6.58
N GLN A 9 -7.26 19.25 7.35
CA GLN A 9 -7.79 19.22 8.71
C GLN A 9 -9.32 19.05 8.72
N ALA A 10 -10.03 19.75 7.83
CA ALA A 10 -11.47 19.58 7.63
C ALA A 10 -11.79 18.18 7.09
N ALA A 11 -11.00 17.66 6.14
CA ALA A 11 -11.12 16.30 5.62
C ALA A 11 -10.90 15.26 6.73
N GLY A 12 -10.00 15.50 7.70
CA GLY A 12 -9.76 14.61 8.83
C GLY A 12 -11.00 14.41 9.70
N GLY A 13 -11.68 15.50 10.09
CA GLY A 13 -12.93 15.45 10.85
C GLY A 13 -14.08 14.80 10.07
N PHE A 14 -14.24 15.19 8.81
CA PHE A 14 -15.27 14.63 7.93
C PHE A 14 -15.13 13.12 7.72
N ILE A 15 -13.91 12.64 7.50
CA ILE A 15 -13.65 11.21 7.32
C ILE A 15 -13.84 10.43 8.61
N HIS A 16 -13.49 11.01 9.77
CA HIS A 16 -13.78 10.36 11.05
C HIS A 16 -15.30 10.18 11.25
N GLU A 17 -16.10 11.17 10.86
CA GLU A 17 -17.56 11.07 10.90
C GLU A 17 -18.11 10.02 9.91
N ILE A 18 -17.56 9.97 8.68
CA ILE A 18 -17.89 8.92 7.70
C ILE A 18 -17.60 7.53 8.27
N LYS A 19 -16.41 7.31 8.85
CA LYS A 19 -16.06 6.02 9.48
C LYS A 19 -17.05 5.63 10.56
N ASN A 20 -17.44 6.56 11.42
CA ASN A 20 -18.41 6.30 12.47
C ASN A 20 -19.79 5.92 11.92
N ARG A 21 -20.25 6.59 10.87
CA ARG A 21 -21.54 6.28 10.22
C ARG A 21 -21.49 4.91 9.50
N ILE A 22 -20.40 4.62 8.79
CA ILE A 22 -20.22 3.30 8.15
C ILE A 22 -20.13 2.20 9.22
N GLY A 23 -19.45 2.44 10.33
CA GLY A 23 -19.37 1.50 11.47
C GLY A 23 -20.75 1.17 12.02
N ALA A 24 -21.64 2.18 12.18
CA ALA A 24 -23.02 1.96 12.60
C ALA A 24 -23.81 1.12 11.59
N VAL A 25 -23.64 1.33 10.29
CA VAL A 25 -24.27 0.51 9.23
C VAL A 25 -23.73 -0.93 9.29
N SER A 26 -22.41 -1.11 9.43
CA SER A 26 -21.76 -2.42 9.52
C SER A 26 -22.26 -3.20 10.73
N LEU A 27 -22.42 -2.55 11.89
CA LEU A 27 -23.00 -3.17 13.08
C LEU A 27 -24.45 -3.64 12.86
N ASN A 28 -25.30 -2.80 12.25
CA ASN A 28 -26.68 -3.20 11.95
C ASN A 28 -26.75 -4.36 10.96
N LEU A 29 -25.84 -4.42 9.97
CA LEU A 29 -25.73 -5.56 9.07
C LEU A 29 -25.28 -6.84 9.78
N GLN A 30 -24.40 -6.71 10.78
CA GLN A 30 -23.98 -7.86 11.61
C GLN A 30 -25.15 -8.39 12.45
N LEU A 31 -25.90 -7.53 13.11
CA LEU A 31 -27.10 -7.93 13.86
C LEU A 31 -28.14 -8.60 12.95
N LEU A 32 -28.37 -8.06 11.75
CA LEU A 32 -29.24 -8.69 10.76
C LEU A 32 -28.74 -10.06 10.28
N ALA A 33 -27.42 -10.28 10.22
CA ALA A 33 -26.86 -11.59 9.91
C ALA A 33 -27.05 -12.58 11.06
N GLU A 34 -26.97 -12.11 12.30
CA GLU A 34 -27.21 -12.90 13.52
C GLU A 34 -28.68 -13.32 13.65
N ASP A 35 -29.61 -12.51 13.17
CA ASP A 35 -31.05 -12.85 13.10
C ASP A 35 -31.36 -13.98 12.07
N LEU A 36 -30.39 -14.34 11.22
CA LEU A 36 -30.49 -15.36 10.17
C LEU A 36 -29.44 -16.48 10.34
N PRO A 37 -29.34 -17.12 11.51
CA PRO A 37 -28.24 -18.04 11.84
C PRO A 37 -28.22 -19.30 10.96
N GLU A 38 -29.40 -19.84 10.62
CA GLU A 38 -29.56 -20.99 9.73
C GLU A 38 -30.50 -20.60 8.57
N ALA A 39 -29.92 -20.10 7.48
CA ALA A 39 -30.68 -19.75 6.29
C ALA A 39 -31.28 -21.00 5.63
N ALA A 40 -32.39 -21.49 6.20
CA ALA A 40 -33.07 -22.73 5.81
C ALA A 40 -33.75 -22.58 4.45
N THR A 41 -34.36 -21.44 4.19
CA THR A 41 -35.07 -21.17 2.93
C THR A 41 -34.19 -20.51 1.86
N PRO A 42 -34.53 -20.70 0.56
CA PRO A 42 -33.83 -20.00 -0.52
C PRO A 42 -33.90 -18.45 -0.43
N ARG A 43 -34.93 -17.92 0.24
CA ARG A 43 -35.10 -16.49 0.47
C ARG A 43 -34.13 -15.98 1.53
N GLU A 44 -33.98 -16.70 2.63
CA GLU A 44 -33.05 -16.38 3.72
C GLU A 44 -31.59 -16.47 3.25
N ARG A 45 -31.23 -17.51 2.50
CA ARG A 45 -29.90 -17.62 1.89
C ARG A 45 -29.56 -16.41 1.00
N ARG A 46 -30.51 -15.96 0.18
CA ARG A 46 -30.31 -14.76 -0.64
C ARG A 46 -30.21 -13.48 0.18
N ALA A 47 -30.96 -13.37 1.27
CA ALA A 47 -30.86 -12.25 2.20
C ALA A 47 -29.48 -12.21 2.85
N ARG A 48 -29.01 -13.32 3.38
CA ARG A 48 -27.67 -13.46 3.98
C ARG A 48 -26.54 -13.09 3.01
N GLN A 49 -26.58 -13.59 1.78
CA GLN A 49 -25.61 -13.22 0.75
C GLN A 49 -25.60 -11.71 0.45
N ARG A 50 -26.76 -11.05 0.50
CA ARG A 50 -26.84 -9.60 0.33
C ARG A 50 -26.22 -8.84 1.52
N ILE A 51 -26.47 -9.33 2.73
CA ILE A 51 -25.87 -8.75 3.94
C ILE A 51 -24.36 -8.88 3.88
N GLU A 52 -23.83 -10.05 3.56
CA GLU A 52 -22.38 -10.30 3.43
C GLU A 52 -21.74 -9.34 2.39
N ARG A 53 -22.36 -9.18 1.23
CA ARG A 53 -21.89 -8.21 0.22
C ARG A 53 -21.91 -6.76 0.71
N LEU A 54 -22.94 -6.37 1.45
CA LEU A 54 -23.03 -5.01 2.02
C LEU A 54 -21.98 -4.78 3.10
N GLN A 55 -21.66 -5.80 3.90
CA GLN A 55 -20.56 -5.75 4.87
C GLN A 55 -19.20 -5.56 4.18
N GLU A 56 -18.96 -6.30 3.09
CA GLU A 56 -17.75 -6.12 2.27
C GLU A 56 -17.64 -4.69 1.69
N GLU A 57 -18.76 -4.12 1.19
CA GLU A 57 -18.77 -2.75 0.70
C GLU A 57 -18.54 -1.71 1.80
N CYS A 58 -19.12 -1.92 3.00
CA CYS A 58 -18.83 -1.08 4.16
C CYS A 58 -17.33 -1.12 4.53
N GLN A 59 -16.71 -2.29 4.54
CA GLN A 59 -15.28 -2.43 4.82
C GLN A 59 -14.43 -1.69 3.78
N LYS A 60 -14.74 -1.84 2.49
CA LYS A 60 -14.04 -1.09 1.41
C LYS A 60 -14.12 0.43 1.61
N LEU A 61 -15.27 0.95 2.06
CA LEU A 61 -15.43 2.38 2.34
C LEU A 61 -14.61 2.83 3.55
N VAL A 62 -14.51 2.00 4.59
CA VAL A 62 -13.64 2.26 5.76
C VAL A 62 -12.17 2.31 5.34
N ASP A 63 -11.73 1.36 4.51
CA ASP A 63 -10.36 1.29 4.02
C ASP A 63 -10.02 2.48 3.12
N LEU A 64 -10.93 2.86 2.21
CA LEU A 64 -10.80 4.06 1.39
C LEU A 64 -10.66 5.34 2.24
N ALA A 65 -11.49 5.46 3.27
CA ALA A 65 -11.44 6.60 4.19
C ALA A 65 -10.11 6.65 4.96
N ALA A 66 -9.59 5.48 5.39
CA ALA A 66 -8.30 5.38 6.05
C ALA A 66 -7.14 5.78 5.11
N ASP A 67 -7.15 5.29 3.88
CA ASP A 67 -6.14 5.62 2.88
C ASP A 67 -6.17 7.10 2.51
N PHE A 68 -7.35 7.69 2.39
CA PHE A 68 -7.46 9.12 2.13
C PHE A 68 -6.90 9.97 3.31
N LEU A 69 -7.16 9.58 4.56
CA LEU A 69 -6.56 10.24 5.73
C LEU A 69 -5.03 10.14 5.73
N ARG A 70 -4.49 8.98 5.40
CA ARG A 70 -3.04 8.77 5.25
C ARG A 70 -2.48 9.68 4.17
N PHE A 71 -3.14 9.72 3.00
CA PHE A 71 -2.76 10.61 1.92
C PHE A 71 -2.74 12.08 2.35
N ALA A 72 -3.68 12.53 3.17
CA ALA A 72 -3.77 13.90 3.64
C ALA A 72 -2.68 14.25 4.69
N ARG A 73 -2.28 13.28 5.54
CA ARG A 73 -1.40 13.49 6.72
C ARG A 73 0.09 13.34 6.47
N VAL A 74 0.56 12.94 5.28
CA VAL A 74 2.01 12.81 4.99
C VAL A 74 2.69 14.19 4.98
N ARG A 75 2.84 14.85 6.14
CA ARG A 75 3.53 16.16 6.26
C ARG A 75 4.40 16.28 7.52
N ASP A 76 3.95 15.76 8.64
CA ASP A 76 4.69 15.86 9.89
C ASP A 76 5.48 14.56 10.09
N LEU A 77 6.66 14.48 9.42
CA LEU A 77 7.52 13.31 9.49
C LEU A 77 8.31 13.29 10.79
N HIS A 78 8.33 12.15 11.45
CA HIS A 78 9.25 11.86 12.55
C HIS A 78 10.52 11.21 12.01
N LEU A 79 11.39 12.04 11.40
CA LEU A 79 12.62 11.56 10.77
C LEU A 79 13.62 11.07 11.82
N GLN A 80 14.10 9.85 11.64
CA GLN A 80 15.17 9.24 12.42
C GLN A 80 16.11 8.45 11.51
N PRO A 81 17.37 8.23 11.90
CA PRO A 81 18.25 7.34 11.16
C PRO A 81 17.71 5.91 11.17
N VAL A 82 17.47 5.34 10.00
CA VAL A 82 16.92 3.99 9.83
C VAL A 82 17.83 3.18 8.91
N ALA A 83 18.21 1.98 9.35
CA ALA A 83 18.83 0.98 8.51
C ALA A 83 17.74 0.32 7.64
N LEU A 84 17.89 0.38 6.30
CA LEU A 84 16.91 -0.24 5.39
C LEU A 84 16.85 -1.76 5.57
N GLU A 85 17.94 -2.39 5.99
CA GLU A 85 17.98 -3.83 6.27
C GLU A 85 16.93 -4.24 7.32
N ASP A 86 16.78 -3.47 8.40
CA ASP A 86 15.79 -3.76 9.46
C ASP A 86 14.36 -3.70 8.93
N VAL A 87 14.06 -2.71 8.08
CA VAL A 87 12.74 -2.54 7.47
C VAL A 87 12.44 -3.67 6.49
N ILE A 88 13.39 -3.97 5.61
CA ILE A 88 13.23 -5.00 4.58
C ILE A 88 13.07 -6.38 5.23
N THR A 89 13.95 -6.75 6.17
CA THR A 89 13.89 -8.05 6.86
C THR A 89 12.54 -8.23 7.54
N ARG A 90 12.08 -7.23 8.29
CA ARG A 90 10.77 -7.27 8.96
C ARG A 90 9.61 -7.50 8.00
N LEU A 91 9.59 -6.80 6.87
CA LEU A 91 8.52 -6.92 5.89
C LEU A 91 8.60 -8.25 5.13
N VAL A 92 9.79 -8.74 4.83
CA VAL A 92 9.99 -10.06 4.22
C VAL A 92 9.50 -11.15 5.16
N ASP A 93 9.86 -11.11 6.45
CA ASP A 93 9.40 -12.08 7.44
C ASP A 93 7.87 -12.08 7.55
N PHE A 94 7.25 -10.90 7.54
CA PHE A 94 5.79 -10.74 7.57
C PHE A 94 5.10 -11.34 6.35
N LEU A 95 5.66 -11.16 5.14
CA LEU A 95 5.03 -11.59 3.89
C LEU A 95 5.38 -13.04 3.51
N SER A 96 6.48 -13.59 4.00
CA SER A 96 7.00 -14.90 3.60
C SER A 96 5.98 -16.04 3.70
N PRO A 97 5.12 -16.15 4.75
CA PRO A 97 4.12 -17.21 4.82
C PRO A 97 3.13 -17.15 3.65
N THR A 98 2.52 -15.98 3.44
CA THR A 98 1.52 -15.78 2.37
C THR A 98 2.14 -15.89 0.97
N ALA A 99 3.37 -15.41 0.79
CA ALA A 99 4.10 -15.52 -0.46
C ALA A 99 4.34 -17.00 -0.83
N ARG A 100 4.77 -17.82 0.14
CA ARG A 100 4.99 -19.27 -0.07
C ARG A 100 3.69 -19.99 -0.46
N GLU A 101 2.58 -19.68 0.18
CA GLU A 101 1.26 -20.25 -0.16
C GLU A 101 0.86 -19.93 -1.61
N LYS A 102 1.30 -18.78 -2.14
CA LYS A 102 1.05 -18.33 -3.51
C LYS A 102 2.15 -18.72 -4.50
N GLY A 103 3.14 -19.51 -4.08
CA GLY A 103 4.26 -19.91 -4.95
C GLY A 103 5.19 -18.76 -5.34
N ILE A 104 5.30 -17.73 -4.48
CA ILE A 104 6.17 -16.58 -4.71
C ILE A 104 7.46 -16.75 -3.88
N GLU A 105 8.60 -16.72 -4.57
CA GLU A 105 9.92 -16.68 -3.93
C GLU A 105 10.35 -15.24 -3.67
N ILE A 106 10.77 -14.94 -2.43
CA ILE A 106 11.27 -13.60 -2.06
C ILE A 106 12.78 -13.65 -1.90
N HIS A 107 13.48 -12.81 -2.65
CA HIS A 107 14.93 -12.62 -2.55
C HIS A 107 15.25 -11.18 -2.18
N TRP A 108 16.29 -10.95 -1.38
CA TRP A 108 16.81 -9.61 -1.17
C TRP A 108 18.34 -9.61 -1.16
N LEU A 109 18.91 -8.60 -1.77
CA LEU A 109 20.34 -8.36 -1.82
C LEU A 109 20.61 -6.89 -1.46
N LEU A 110 21.23 -6.70 -0.33
CA LEU A 110 21.58 -5.39 0.21
C LEU A 110 23.08 -5.23 0.18
N ALA A 111 23.57 -4.10 -0.30
CA ALA A 111 25.01 -3.81 -0.22
C ALA A 111 25.44 -3.74 1.24
N PRO A 112 26.60 -4.33 1.62
CA PRO A 112 27.02 -4.46 3.02
C PRO A 112 27.33 -3.12 3.71
N ASP A 113 27.54 -2.06 2.96
CA ASP A 113 27.91 -0.72 3.40
C ASP A 113 26.79 0.30 3.22
N LEU A 114 25.53 -0.14 3.22
CA LEU A 114 24.38 0.75 3.11
C LEU A 114 24.33 1.74 4.29
N PRO A 115 24.38 3.04 4.05
CA PRO A 115 24.24 4.02 5.10
C PRO A 115 22.80 4.06 5.62
N ALA A 116 22.63 4.43 6.89
CA ALA A 116 21.32 4.78 7.41
C ALA A 116 20.76 6.01 6.68
N VAL A 117 19.47 6.00 6.41
CA VAL A 117 18.74 7.10 5.79
C VAL A 117 17.78 7.74 6.81
N LEU A 118 17.50 9.04 6.67
CA LEU A 118 16.56 9.72 7.56
C LEU A 118 15.13 9.42 7.10
N LEU A 119 14.42 8.60 7.86
CA LEU A 119 13.07 8.16 7.54
C LEU A 119 12.13 8.28 8.74
N ASP A 120 10.88 8.56 8.46
CA ASP A 120 9.77 8.16 9.32
C ASP A 120 9.54 6.67 9.05
N ARG A 121 9.94 5.85 10.03
CA ARG A 121 9.98 4.40 9.88
C ARG A 121 8.62 3.83 9.53
N ASP A 122 7.57 4.24 10.25
CA ASP A 122 6.23 3.67 10.08
C ASP A 122 5.65 4.00 8.70
N LEU A 123 5.82 5.24 8.25
CA LEU A 123 5.39 5.65 6.92
C LEU A 123 6.18 4.96 5.82
N PHE A 124 7.48 4.76 6.01
CA PHE A 124 8.30 4.08 5.02
C PHE A 124 8.03 2.57 4.96
N GLU A 125 7.82 1.91 6.11
CA GLU A 125 7.35 0.51 6.16
C GLU A 125 6.03 0.36 5.41
N GLN A 126 5.09 1.27 5.59
CA GLN A 126 3.81 1.27 4.86
C GLN A 126 4.01 1.47 3.34
N CYS A 127 4.90 2.39 2.95
CA CYS A 127 5.26 2.64 1.56
C CYS A 127 5.79 1.35 0.90
N LEU A 128 6.75 0.70 1.54
CA LEU A 128 7.37 -0.51 1.03
C LEU A 128 6.38 -1.68 1.02
N LEU A 129 5.61 -1.87 2.09
CA LEU A 129 4.56 -2.90 2.17
C LEU A 129 3.56 -2.77 1.01
N ASN A 130 3.13 -1.55 0.67
CA ASN A 130 2.23 -1.34 -0.46
C ASN A 130 2.84 -1.80 -1.80
N LEU A 131 4.13 -1.58 -2.03
CA LEU A 131 4.82 -2.07 -3.23
C LEU A 131 4.91 -3.60 -3.24
N LEU A 132 5.24 -4.21 -2.10
CA LEU A 132 5.35 -5.66 -1.98
C LEU A 132 4.00 -6.36 -2.19
N LEU A 133 2.91 -5.83 -1.62
CA LEU A 133 1.56 -6.34 -1.85
C LEU A 133 1.10 -6.15 -3.30
N ASN A 134 1.51 -5.06 -3.95
CA ASN A 134 1.23 -4.87 -5.37
C ASN A 134 1.97 -5.88 -6.25
N ALA A 135 3.23 -6.20 -5.92
CA ALA A 135 4.02 -7.23 -6.58
C ALA A 135 3.40 -8.63 -6.38
N GLU A 136 3.01 -8.98 -5.15
CA GLU A 136 2.32 -10.23 -4.84
C GLU A 136 1.04 -10.38 -5.69
N GLN A 137 0.21 -9.35 -5.73
CA GLN A 137 -1.03 -9.36 -6.52
C GLN A 137 -0.80 -9.42 -8.05
N ALA A 138 0.37 -8.97 -8.51
CA ALA A 138 0.74 -9.07 -9.92
C ALA A 138 1.21 -10.47 -10.34
N MET A 139 1.42 -11.38 -9.39
CA MET A 139 1.93 -12.74 -9.57
C MET A 139 0.92 -13.82 -9.14
N PRO A 140 -0.28 -13.89 -9.75
CA PRO A 140 -1.33 -14.83 -9.33
C PRO A 140 -0.94 -16.32 -9.53
N GLU A 141 -0.02 -16.60 -10.43
CA GLU A 141 0.50 -17.95 -10.72
C GLU A 141 1.85 -18.23 -10.03
N GLY A 142 2.22 -17.42 -9.03
CA GLY A 142 3.53 -17.44 -8.42
C GLY A 142 4.57 -16.62 -9.19
N GLY A 143 5.82 -16.64 -8.75
CA GLY A 143 6.90 -15.90 -9.37
C GLY A 143 8.01 -15.52 -8.40
N THR A 144 8.77 -14.49 -8.75
CA THR A 144 9.90 -14.02 -7.95
C THR A 144 9.75 -12.54 -7.62
N LEU A 145 9.86 -12.22 -6.34
CA LEU A 145 9.92 -10.87 -5.80
C LEU A 145 11.34 -10.59 -5.32
N THR A 146 12.00 -9.61 -5.89
CA THR A 146 13.39 -9.26 -5.54
C THR A 146 13.48 -7.84 -5.01
N LEU A 147 14.15 -7.67 -3.87
CA LEU A 147 14.51 -6.37 -3.31
C LEU A 147 16.02 -6.18 -3.46
N LEU A 148 16.44 -5.06 -4.05
CA LEU A 148 17.85 -4.71 -4.17
C LEU A 148 18.06 -3.34 -3.53
N ALA A 149 19.07 -3.19 -2.68
CA ALA A 149 19.44 -1.87 -2.18
C ALA A 149 20.95 -1.66 -2.29
N ARG A 150 21.34 -0.50 -2.83
CA ARG A 150 22.73 -0.09 -2.98
C ARG A 150 22.87 1.42 -2.85
N ARG A 151 24.08 1.84 -2.54
CA ARG A 151 24.44 3.25 -2.58
C ARG A 151 24.73 3.69 -4.02
N GLU A 152 24.13 4.81 -4.45
CA GLU A 152 24.40 5.47 -5.72
C GLU A 152 24.78 6.94 -5.46
N GLY A 153 26.07 7.23 -5.34
CA GLY A 153 26.53 8.58 -5.02
C GLY A 153 26.08 9.05 -3.63
N ASN A 154 25.24 10.09 -3.58
CA ASN A 154 24.66 10.62 -2.34
C ASN A 154 23.23 10.15 -2.05
N GLU A 155 22.82 9.05 -2.66
CA GLU A 155 21.50 8.46 -2.49
C GLU A 155 21.63 6.97 -2.22
N VAL A 156 20.63 6.41 -1.53
CA VAL A 156 20.37 4.98 -1.49
C VAL A 156 19.31 4.66 -2.52
N CYS A 157 19.61 3.75 -3.44
CA CYS A 157 18.69 3.22 -4.43
C CYS A 157 18.12 1.90 -3.91
N LEU A 158 16.81 1.85 -3.70
CA LEU A 158 16.05 0.66 -3.35
C LEU A 158 15.15 0.26 -4.52
N GLU A 159 15.27 -0.97 -4.97
CA GLU A 159 14.47 -1.53 -6.06
C GLU A 159 13.57 -2.64 -5.56
N VAL A 160 12.32 -2.63 -5.99
CA VAL A 160 11.34 -3.70 -5.80
C VAL A 160 10.98 -4.23 -7.17
N ILE A 161 11.31 -5.49 -7.44
CA ILE A 161 11.21 -6.12 -8.76
C ILE A 161 10.33 -7.35 -8.64
N ASP A 162 9.27 -7.43 -9.43
CA ASP A 162 8.43 -8.60 -9.57
C ASP A 162 8.51 -9.19 -10.99
N THR A 163 8.22 -10.48 -11.12
CA THR A 163 8.10 -11.18 -12.41
C THR A 163 6.65 -11.37 -12.82
N GLY A 164 5.74 -10.50 -12.36
CA GLY A 164 4.32 -10.62 -12.59
C GLY A 164 3.85 -10.22 -13.98
N VAL A 165 2.55 -9.97 -14.11
CA VAL A 165 1.89 -9.65 -15.38
C VAL A 165 2.35 -8.35 -16.03
N GLY A 166 3.06 -7.49 -15.28
CA GLY A 166 3.52 -6.19 -15.75
C GLY A 166 2.39 -5.17 -15.94
N ILE A 167 2.76 -3.96 -16.38
CA ILE A 167 1.86 -2.82 -16.53
C ILE A 167 1.87 -2.35 -17.98
N PRO A 168 0.70 -2.22 -18.64
CA PRO A 168 0.60 -1.68 -19.98
C PRO A 168 1.16 -0.24 -20.06
N PRO A 169 1.89 0.13 -21.15
CA PRO A 169 2.48 1.46 -21.31
C PRO A 169 1.46 2.61 -21.16
N ALA A 170 0.23 2.41 -21.61
CA ALA A 170 -0.85 3.41 -21.49
C ALA A 170 -1.22 3.75 -20.03
N HIS A 171 -0.89 2.88 -19.06
CA HIS A 171 -1.18 3.07 -17.64
C HIS A 171 -0.04 3.72 -16.86
N LEU A 172 1.21 3.58 -17.32
CA LEU A 172 2.40 4.08 -16.63
C LEU A 172 2.32 5.59 -16.27
N PRO A 173 1.87 6.50 -17.16
CA PRO A 173 1.78 7.93 -16.85
C PRO A 173 0.75 8.26 -15.76
N LYS A 174 -0.24 7.37 -15.54
CA LYS A 174 -1.33 7.55 -14.59
C LYS A 174 -1.15 6.80 -13.30
N LEU A 175 -0.12 5.94 -13.20
CA LEU A 175 0.05 4.97 -12.13
C LEU A 175 0.08 5.59 -10.72
N PHE A 176 0.65 6.78 -10.60
CA PHE A 176 0.75 7.53 -9.35
C PHE A 176 -0.35 8.59 -9.17
N GLN A 177 -1.34 8.64 -10.06
CA GLN A 177 -2.48 9.55 -9.91
C GLN A 177 -3.43 8.98 -8.84
N PRO A 178 -3.93 9.82 -7.91
CA PRO A 178 -4.94 9.39 -6.96
C PRO A 178 -6.18 8.83 -7.68
N PHE A 179 -6.75 7.77 -7.11
CA PHE A 179 -7.94 7.07 -7.60
C PHE A 179 -7.75 6.34 -8.94
N PHE A 180 -6.52 6.23 -9.45
CA PHE A 180 -6.25 5.40 -10.62
C PHE A 180 -5.96 3.96 -10.19
N SER A 181 -6.79 3.02 -10.64
CA SER A 181 -6.62 1.59 -10.42
C SER A 181 -7.10 0.80 -11.63
N THR A 182 -6.41 -0.28 -11.95
CA THR A 182 -6.84 -1.29 -12.93
C THR A 182 -7.43 -2.53 -12.25
N LYS A 183 -7.40 -2.57 -10.91
CA LYS A 183 -7.90 -3.69 -10.10
C LYS A 183 -9.36 -3.45 -9.71
N PRO A 184 -10.25 -4.47 -9.79
CA PRO A 184 -11.68 -4.32 -9.48
C PRO A 184 -11.95 -3.79 -8.07
N ASN A 185 -11.12 -4.17 -7.10
CA ASN A 185 -11.26 -3.79 -5.69
C ASN A 185 -10.20 -2.79 -5.21
N GLY A 186 -9.45 -2.18 -6.14
CA GLY A 186 -8.38 -1.23 -5.79
C GLY A 186 -8.91 0.21 -5.74
N HIS A 187 -8.72 0.90 -4.62
CA HIS A 187 -9.11 2.31 -4.47
C HIS A 187 -8.20 3.30 -5.22
N GLY A 188 -7.07 2.83 -5.77
CA GLY A 188 -6.13 3.66 -6.55
C GLY A 188 -5.40 4.72 -5.73
N LEU A 189 -5.33 4.58 -4.40
CA LEU A 189 -4.61 5.51 -3.53
C LEU A 189 -3.22 5.00 -3.13
N GLY A 190 -2.98 3.70 -3.09
CA GLY A 190 -1.76 3.11 -2.57
C GLY A 190 -0.48 3.67 -3.21
N LEU A 191 -0.37 3.63 -4.54
CA LEU A 191 0.82 4.16 -5.23
C LEU A 191 0.92 5.69 -5.16
N ALA A 192 -0.19 6.41 -5.11
CA ALA A 192 -0.19 7.85 -4.89
C ALA A 192 0.34 8.21 -3.49
N ILE A 193 -0.05 7.44 -2.46
CA ILE A 193 0.47 7.55 -1.09
C ILE A 193 1.96 7.21 -1.07
N THR A 194 2.37 6.09 -1.69
CA THR A 194 3.78 5.68 -1.82
C THR A 194 4.64 6.81 -2.39
N ARG A 195 4.25 7.39 -3.53
CA ARG A 195 4.96 8.51 -4.14
C ARG A 195 5.05 9.71 -3.19
N ARG A 196 3.96 10.04 -2.52
CA ARG A 196 3.92 11.18 -1.59
C ARG A 196 4.82 10.95 -0.37
N ILE A 197 4.83 9.74 0.20
CA ILE A 197 5.72 9.38 1.29
C ILE A 197 7.18 9.53 0.84
N VAL A 198 7.57 8.94 -0.28
CA VAL A 198 8.93 9.03 -0.81
C VAL A 198 9.34 10.49 -1.03
N GLN A 199 8.48 11.31 -1.64
CA GLN A 199 8.72 12.74 -1.86
C GLN A 199 8.85 13.52 -0.55
N ALA A 200 8.05 13.21 0.46
CA ALA A 200 8.13 13.85 1.77
C ALA A 200 9.47 13.55 2.47
N HIS A 201 10.09 12.40 2.18
CA HIS A 201 11.45 12.03 2.63
C HIS A 201 12.56 12.62 1.75
N GLY A 202 12.24 13.53 0.83
CA GLY A 202 13.20 14.14 -0.09
C GLY A 202 13.66 13.23 -1.22
N GLY A 203 13.02 12.04 -1.37
CA GLY A 203 13.37 11.05 -2.36
C GLY A 203 12.55 11.14 -3.65
N SER A 204 12.81 10.20 -4.55
CA SER A 204 12.07 10.02 -5.80
C SER A 204 11.69 8.56 -6.01
N ILE A 205 10.59 8.32 -6.74
CA ILE A 205 10.15 6.99 -7.14
C ILE A 205 9.89 6.95 -8.65
N GLU A 206 10.40 5.91 -9.29
CA GLU A 206 10.23 5.62 -10.71
C GLU A 206 9.67 4.22 -10.90
N VAL A 207 9.10 3.95 -12.09
CA VAL A 207 8.59 2.64 -12.47
C VAL A 207 9.06 2.28 -13.87
N GLN A 208 9.48 1.02 -14.01
CA GLN A 208 9.78 0.38 -15.28
C GLN A 208 8.98 -0.91 -15.34
N SER A 209 8.22 -1.13 -16.41
CA SER A 209 7.41 -2.33 -16.54
C SER A 209 7.18 -2.67 -17.99
N THR A 210 7.12 -3.97 -18.27
CA THR A 210 6.78 -4.52 -19.57
C THR A 210 5.71 -5.60 -19.37
N PRO A 211 4.59 -5.57 -20.10
CA PRO A 211 3.56 -6.59 -20.02
C PRO A 211 4.13 -7.99 -20.19
N GLY A 212 3.80 -8.91 -19.29
CA GLY A 212 4.29 -10.28 -19.27
C GLY A 212 5.71 -10.49 -18.73
N HIS A 213 6.43 -9.42 -18.36
CA HIS A 213 7.81 -9.49 -17.85
C HIS A 213 7.98 -8.88 -16.44
N GLY A 214 6.88 -8.42 -15.82
CA GLY A 214 6.88 -7.88 -14.48
C GLY A 214 7.11 -6.37 -14.39
N THR A 215 7.36 -5.92 -13.16
CA THR A 215 7.52 -4.50 -12.83
C THR A 215 8.72 -4.28 -11.92
N ARG A 216 9.39 -3.15 -12.11
CA ARG A 216 10.47 -2.66 -11.27
C ARG A 216 10.12 -1.27 -10.77
N PHE A 217 9.93 -1.11 -9.47
CA PHE A 217 9.87 0.18 -8.81
C PHE A 217 11.25 0.54 -8.27
N ILE A 218 11.65 1.78 -8.47
CA ILE A 218 12.98 2.30 -8.08
C ILE A 218 12.75 3.49 -7.16
N ILE A 219 13.16 3.37 -5.90
CA ILE A 219 13.10 4.44 -4.91
C ILE A 219 14.52 4.95 -4.69
N ARG A 220 14.73 6.26 -4.76
CA ARG A 220 15.97 6.93 -4.37
C ARG A 220 15.73 7.78 -3.14
N LEU A 221 16.56 7.61 -2.13
CA LEU A 221 16.49 8.32 -0.85
C LEU A 221 17.80 9.05 -0.60
N PRO A 222 17.78 10.32 -0.22
CA PRO A 222 18.99 11.08 0.06
C PRO A 222 19.69 10.51 1.31
N ILE A 223 21.01 10.39 1.24
CA ILE A 223 21.86 10.09 2.39
C ILE A 223 22.06 11.39 3.17
N PRO A 224 21.82 11.40 4.49
CA PRO A 224 22.08 12.59 5.29
C PRO A 224 23.55 12.99 5.17
N GLU A 225 23.82 14.27 4.89
CA GLU A 225 25.19 14.79 4.93
C GLU A 225 25.73 14.57 6.36
N GLY A 226 26.81 13.81 6.47
CA GLY A 226 27.47 13.58 7.75
C GLY A 226 27.91 14.93 8.35
N LYS A 227 27.43 15.24 9.54
CA LYS A 227 27.99 16.32 10.35
C LYS A 227 29.31 15.93 10.93
#